data_e2a4c0177ac26b497fcb96a79120b652
#
_entry.id   e2a4c0177ac26b497fcb96a79120b652
#
_cell.length_a   1.000
_cell.length_b   1.000
_cell.length_c   1.000
_cell.angle_alpha   90.00
_cell.angle_beta   90.00
_cell.angle_gamma   90.00
#
_symmetry.space_group_name_H-M   'P 1'
#
loop_
_entity.id
_entity.type
_entity.pdbx_description
1 polymer ?
#
loop_
_entity_poly.entity_id
_entity_poly.type
_entity_poly.pdbx_seq_one_letter_code
_entity_poly.pdbx_strand_id
1 'polypeptide(L)'
;MTWEQEPQTLSVWFRQRTRWVKGNIYVIVKNAKLLFNPKASRIRFDILYFLSIYFLLMTSLVLSDIMLVLSMSGYLTTTLQGFSNSLWLLAILLFIFSTFVSITTEKGEMTLENILIIALMYITYSQMWLVVAAYGMVMYIKENVFHKQTQTKWYKTERFK
;
A
#
# COMPACT_ATOMS: atom_id res chain seq x y z
N MET A 1 -24.45 11.10 -6.61
CA MET A 1 -23.03 11.41 -6.69
C MET A 1 -22.53 11.55 -5.26
N THR A 2 -21.72 10.62 -4.77
CA THR A 2 -21.15 10.67 -3.41
C THR A 2 -19.79 11.33 -3.49
N TRP A 3 -19.64 12.46 -2.83
CA TRP A 3 -18.36 13.15 -2.70
C TRP A 3 -17.66 12.61 -1.46
N GLU A 4 -16.51 11.99 -1.60
CA GLU A 4 -15.63 11.65 -0.49
C GLU A 4 -14.65 12.80 -0.26
N GLN A 5 -14.52 13.20 0.99
CA GLN A 5 -13.56 14.24 1.37
C GLN A 5 -12.20 13.56 1.61
N GLU A 6 -11.23 13.96 0.83
CA GLU A 6 -9.86 13.47 0.99
C GLU A 6 -9.20 14.03 2.26
N PRO A 7 -8.25 13.30 2.86
CA PRO A 7 -7.53 13.76 4.04
C PRO A 7 -6.65 14.96 3.70
N GLN A 8 -6.89 16.09 4.34
CA GLN A 8 -6.18 17.35 4.07
C GLN A 8 -4.74 17.39 4.62
N THR A 9 -4.40 16.52 5.55
CA THR A 9 -3.06 16.48 6.16
C THR A 9 -2.49 15.06 6.14
N LEU A 10 -1.17 14.97 6.05
CA LEU A 10 -0.45 13.70 6.10
C LEU A 10 -0.79 12.89 7.37
N SER A 11 -0.96 13.56 8.51
CA SER A 11 -1.32 12.92 9.79
C SER A 11 -2.71 12.29 9.75
N VAL A 12 -3.70 12.96 9.14
CA VAL A 12 -5.06 12.44 8.96
C VAL A 12 -5.03 11.27 7.99
N TRP A 13 -4.30 11.40 6.88
CA TRP A 13 -4.09 10.34 5.90
C TRP A 13 -3.49 9.09 6.55
N PHE A 14 -2.39 9.24 7.30
CA PHE A 14 -1.70 8.14 7.96
C PHE A 14 -2.63 7.39 8.93
N ARG A 15 -3.37 8.11 9.78
CA ARG A 15 -4.33 7.52 10.72
C ARG A 15 -5.47 6.78 10.01
N GLN A 16 -5.99 7.35 8.94
CA GLN A 16 -7.05 6.75 8.14
C GLN A 16 -6.57 5.45 7.48
N ARG A 17 -5.42 5.47 6.84
CA ARG A 17 -4.84 4.30 6.14
C ARG A 17 -4.43 3.20 7.12
N THR A 18 -3.83 3.55 8.25
CA THR A 18 -3.51 2.58 9.33
C THR A 18 -4.77 1.85 9.82
N ARG A 19 -5.88 2.57 9.99
CA ARG A 19 -7.15 1.97 10.37
C ARG A 19 -7.65 0.98 9.32
N TRP A 20 -7.53 1.30 8.04
CA TRP A 20 -7.93 0.39 6.97
C TRP A 20 -7.07 -0.87 6.94
N VAL A 21 -5.76 -0.72 7.02
CA VAL A 21 -4.83 -1.86 7.11
C VAL A 21 -5.18 -2.76 8.27
N LYS A 22 -5.37 -2.19 9.45
CA LYS A 22 -5.76 -2.94 10.66
C LYS A 22 -7.08 -3.70 10.47
N GLY A 23 -8.10 -3.05 9.88
CA GLY A 23 -9.38 -3.67 9.58
C GLY A 23 -9.24 -4.83 8.58
N ASN A 24 -8.45 -4.65 7.55
CA ASN A 24 -8.21 -5.71 6.55
C ASN A 24 -7.46 -6.91 7.15
N ILE A 25 -6.44 -6.67 7.97
CA ILE A 25 -5.73 -7.73 8.70
C ILE A 25 -6.69 -8.50 9.62
N TYR A 26 -7.55 -7.78 10.35
CA TYR A 26 -8.58 -8.43 11.18
C TYR A 26 -9.48 -9.35 10.37
N VAL A 27 -9.98 -8.88 9.21
CA VAL A 27 -10.84 -9.69 8.33
C VAL A 27 -10.09 -10.92 7.80
N ILE A 28 -8.84 -10.77 7.37
CA ILE A 28 -8.00 -11.87 6.88
C ILE A 28 -7.81 -12.92 7.98
N VAL A 29 -7.39 -12.51 9.16
CA VAL A 29 -7.09 -13.43 10.28
C VAL A 29 -8.37 -14.12 10.76
N LYS A 30 -9.48 -13.38 10.91
CA LYS A 30 -10.77 -13.93 11.33
C LYS A 30 -11.28 -14.99 10.35
N ASN A 31 -11.08 -14.78 9.06
CA ASN A 31 -11.59 -15.66 8.01
C ASN A 31 -10.53 -16.65 7.49
N ALA A 32 -9.32 -16.68 8.05
CA ALA A 32 -8.23 -17.54 7.59
C ALA A 32 -8.62 -19.04 7.55
N LYS A 33 -9.48 -19.50 8.46
CA LYS A 33 -9.99 -20.87 8.47
C LYS A 33 -10.78 -21.24 7.21
N LEU A 34 -11.39 -20.27 6.52
CA LEU A 34 -12.13 -20.49 5.29
C LEU A 34 -11.24 -20.84 4.10
N LEU A 35 -9.93 -20.57 4.17
CA LEU A 35 -8.95 -20.98 3.16
C LEU A 35 -8.94 -22.51 2.95
N PHE A 36 -9.20 -23.25 4.03
CA PHE A 36 -9.21 -24.71 4.03
C PHE A 36 -10.59 -25.32 3.82
N ASN A 37 -11.65 -24.49 3.66
CA ASN A 37 -13.01 -24.95 3.44
C ASN A 37 -13.32 -25.06 1.94
N PRO A 38 -13.52 -26.27 1.37
CA PRO A 38 -13.81 -26.44 -0.06
C PRO A 38 -15.12 -25.77 -0.51
N LYS A 39 -16.10 -25.59 0.38
CA LYS A 39 -17.39 -24.96 0.09
C LYS A 39 -17.31 -23.42 -0.02
N ALA A 40 -16.20 -22.81 0.38
CA ALA A 40 -16.02 -21.35 0.42
C ALA A 40 -15.15 -20.83 -0.72
N SER A 41 -15.28 -21.34 -1.93
CA SER A 41 -14.36 -21.07 -3.05
C SER A 41 -14.22 -19.58 -3.42
N ARG A 42 -15.30 -18.81 -3.43
CA ARG A 42 -15.27 -17.36 -3.73
C ARG A 42 -14.58 -16.57 -2.64
N ILE A 43 -14.98 -16.81 -1.38
CA ILE A 43 -14.37 -16.12 -0.21
C ILE A 43 -12.90 -16.46 -0.08
N ARG A 44 -12.49 -17.68 -0.43
CA ARG A 44 -11.10 -18.12 -0.43
C ARG A 44 -10.24 -17.29 -1.38
N PHE A 45 -10.76 -17.02 -2.59
CA PHE A 45 -10.04 -16.16 -3.55
C PHE A 45 -9.84 -14.75 -3.01
N ASP A 46 -10.86 -14.14 -2.42
CA ASP A 46 -10.78 -12.79 -1.84
C ASP A 46 -9.77 -12.74 -0.69
N ILE A 47 -9.77 -13.74 0.20
CA ILE A 47 -8.80 -13.83 1.29
C ILE A 47 -7.37 -13.97 0.75
N LEU A 48 -7.15 -14.84 -0.25
CA LEU A 48 -5.84 -15.01 -0.88
C LEU A 48 -5.39 -13.71 -1.57
N TYR A 49 -6.29 -13.01 -2.22
CA TYR A 49 -6.01 -11.72 -2.86
C TYR A 49 -5.55 -10.68 -1.83
N PHE A 50 -6.28 -10.49 -0.73
CA PHE A 50 -5.88 -9.57 0.33
C PHE A 50 -4.57 -9.99 1.02
N LEU A 51 -4.39 -11.29 1.26
CA LEU A 51 -3.16 -11.84 1.81
C LEU A 51 -1.97 -11.56 0.88
N SER A 52 -2.14 -11.72 -0.43
CA SER A 52 -1.09 -11.43 -1.41
C SER A 52 -0.71 -9.96 -1.44
N ILE A 53 -1.67 -9.03 -1.34
CA ILE A 53 -1.39 -7.60 -1.30
C ILE A 53 -0.59 -7.23 -0.05
N TYR A 54 -1.03 -7.66 1.13
CA TYR A 54 -0.38 -7.21 2.37
C TYR A 54 0.92 -7.94 2.70
N PHE A 55 1.02 -9.23 2.40
CA PHE A 55 2.20 -10.01 2.78
C PHE A 55 3.17 -10.19 1.62
N LEU A 56 2.71 -10.57 0.46
CA LEU A 56 3.59 -10.83 -0.67
C LEU A 56 4.13 -9.54 -1.26
N LEU A 57 3.28 -8.57 -1.54
CA LEU A 57 3.67 -7.28 -2.13
C LEU A 57 4.53 -6.46 -1.16
N MET A 58 4.16 -6.39 0.13
CA MET A 58 4.96 -5.68 1.13
C MET A 58 6.32 -6.36 1.36
N THR A 59 6.35 -7.68 1.43
CA THR A 59 7.62 -8.43 1.56
C THR A 59 8.50 -8.22 0.33
N SER A 60 7.94 -8.23 -0.86
CA SER A 60 8.70 -8.00 -2.10
C SER A 60 9.26 -6.57 -2.16
N LEU A 61 8.54 -5.55 -1.69
CA LEU A 61 9.05 -4.19 -1.58
C LEU A 61 10.24 -4.10 -0.62
N VAL A 62 10.11 -4.66 0.59
CA VAL A 62 11.21 -4.67 1.57
C VAL A 62 12.44 -5.39 1.01
N LEU A 63 12.27 -6.56 0.39
CA LEU A 63 13.36 -7.29 -0.21
C LEU A 63 14.00 -6.51 -1.36
N SER A 64 13.20 -5.86 -2.20
CA SER A 64 13.67 -5.02 -3.30
C SER A 64 14.52 -3.85 -2.78
N ASP A 65 14.06 -3.17 -1.72
CA ASP A 65 14.81 -2.05 -1.12
C ASP A 65 16.13 -2.53 -0.50
N ILE A 66 16.13 -3.67 0.20
CA ILE A 66 17.35 -4.28 0.75
C ILE A 66 18.33 -4.65 -0.37
N MET A 67 17.83 -5.30 -1.43
CA MET A 67 18.65 -5.67 -2.58
C MET A 67 19.23 -4.45 -3.29
N LEU A 68 18.46 -3.37 -3.42
CA LEU A 68 18.94 -2.11 -3.99
C LEU A 68 20.10 -1.53 -3.17
N VAL A 69 19.94 -1.44 -1.85
CA VAL A 69 20.97 -0.91 -0.95
C VAL A 69 22.24 -1.77 -0.99
N LEU A 70 22.11 -3.11 -0.97
CA LEU A 70 23.24 -4.03 -1.06
C LEU A 70 23.95 -3.95 -2.41
N SER A 71 23.20 -3.77 -3.50
CA SER A 71 23.77 -3.59 -4.84
C SER A 71 24.53 -2.26 -4.96
N MET A 72 23.96 -1.16 -4.45
CA MET A 72 24.62 0.15 -4.44
C MET A 72 25.88 0.15 -3.57
N SER A 73 25.92 -0.65 -2.51
CA SER A 73 27.08 -0.82 -1.62
C SER A 73 28.15 -1.76 -2.19
N GLY A 74 27.94 -2.35 -3.36
CA GLY A 74 28.88 -3.27 -4.00
C GLY A 74 28.92 -4.68 -3.40
N TYR A 75 28.04 -5.00 -2.42
CA TYR A 75 27.99 -6.35 -1.83
C TYR A 75 27.28 -7.39 -2.71
N LEU A 76 26.47 -6.95 -3.65
CA LEU A 76 25.74 -7.85 -4.55
C LEU A 76 25.95 -7.46 -6.01
N THR A 77 26.35 -8.44 -6.81
CA THR A 77 26.32 -8.35 -8.28
C THR A 77 25.15 -9.21 -8.78
N THR A 78 24.15 -8.56 -9.41
CA THR A 78 22.99 -9.31 -9.91
C THR A 78 23.33 -9.94 -11.28
N THR A 79 23.27 -11.26 -11.35
CA THR A 79 23.49 -12.04 -12.58
C THR A 79 22.38 -11.90 -13.64
N LEU A 80 21.22 -11.35 -13.27
CA LEU A 80 20.03 -11.18 -14.13
C LEU A 80 19.76 -9.71 -14.51
N GLN A 81 20.80 -8.91 -14.68
CA GLN A 81 20.66 -7.46 -14.90
C GLN A 81 19.74 -7.09 -16.07
N GLY A 82 19.81 -7.78 -17.21
CA GLY A 82 19.02 -7.42 -18.38
C GLY A 82 17.51 -7.59 -18.20
N PHE A 83 17.07 -8.71 -17.67
CA PHE A 83 15.64 -9.00 -17.47
C PHE A 83 15.03 -8.14 -16.35
N SER A 84 15.74 -7.99 -15.25
CA SER A 84 15.32 -7.16 -14.12
C SER A 84 15.16 -5.70 -14.54
N ASN A 85 16.13 -5.15 -15.31
CA ASN A 85 16.06 -3.79 -15.80
C ASN A 85 14.88 -3.59 -16.77
N SER A 86 14.59 -4.58 -17.62
CA SER A 86 13.44 -4.51 -18.54
C SER A 86 12.11 -4.50 -17.81
N LEU A 87 11.95 -5.32 -16.76
CA LEU A 87 10.76 -5.30 -15.92
C LEU A 87 10.59 -3.98 -15.15
N TRP A 88 11.69 -3.45 -14.64
CA TRP A 88 11.68 -2.16 -13.95
C TRP A 88 11.31 -1.01 -14.88
N LEU A 89 11.89 -0.98 -16.08
CA LEU A 89 11.55 -0.01 -17.11
C LEU A 89 10.08 -0.12 -17.51
N LEU A 90 9.56 -1.34 -17.71
CA LEU A 90 8.15 -1.57 -18.01
C LEU A 90 7.24 -1.04 -16.90
N ALA A 91 7.58 -1.26 -15.64
CA ALA A 91 6.81 -0.76 -14.48
C ALA A 91 6.76 0.77 -14.46
N ILE A 92 7.90 1.44 -14.73
CA ILE A 92 7.96 2.91 -14.85
C ILE A 92 7.09 3.40 -16.01
N LEU A 93 7.19 2.78 -17.18
CA LEU A 93 6.41 3.18 -18.36
C LEU A 93 4.91 3.02 -18.11
N LEU A 94 4.49 1.92 -17.48
CA LEU A 94 3.08 1.71 -17.09
C LEU A 94 2.61 2.74 -16.07
N PHE A 95 3.44 3.08 -15.09
CA PHE A 95 3.13 4.14 -14.15
C PHE A 95 2.97 5.50 -14.84
N ILE A 96 3.92 5.89 -15.66
CA ILE A 96 3.87 7.16 -16.43
C ILE A 96 2.61 7.19 -17.29
N PHE A 97 2.32 6.11 -18.01
CA PHE A 97 1.14 6.01 -18.87
C PHE A 97 -0.16 6.13 -18.09
N SER A 98 -0.32 5.36 -17.00
CA SER A 98 -1.53 5.40 -16.17
C SER A 98 -1.75 6.79 -15.55
N THR A 99 -0.67 7.43 -15.11
CA THR A 99 -0.70 8.77 -14.54
C THR A 99 -1.05 9.82 -15.60
N PHE A 100 -0.46 9.72 -16.78
CA PHE A 100 -0.77 10.60 -17.91
C PHE A 100 -2.26 10.51 -18.27
N VAL A 101 -2.80 9.30 -18.40
CA VAL A 101 -4.22 9.10 -18.66
C VAL A 101 -5.08 9.71 -17.54
N SER A 102 -4.71 9.51 -16.29
CA SER A 102 -5.45 10.06 -15.14
C SER A 102 -5.50 11.59 -15.17
N ILE A 103 -4.35 12.27 -15.36
CA ILE A 103 -4.27 13.74 -15.39
C ILE A 103 -5.01 14.33 -16.60
N THR A 104 -4.96 13.65 -17.75
CA THR A 104 -5.60 14.15 -18.97
C THR A 104 -7.12 14.00 -18.97
N THR A 105 -7.66 13.04 -18.17
CA THR A 105 -9.11 12.84 -18.02
C THR A 105 -9.76 13.83 -17.08
N GLU A 106 -9.02 14.42 -16.14
CA GLU A 106 -9.51 15.40 -15.19
C GLU A 106 -9.27 16.83 -15.70
N LYS A 107 -10.35 17.64 -15.69
CA LYS A 107 -10.27 19.02 -16.19
C LYS A 107 -9.44 19.90 -15.25
N GLY A 108 -8.38 20.52 -15.79
CA GLY A 108 -7.54 21.47 -15.07
C GLY A 108 -6.41 20.87 -14.27
N GLU A 109 -6.27 19.53 -14.22
CA GLU A 109 -5.23 18.87 -13.45
C GLU A 109 -3.90 18.75 -14.20
N MET A 110 -3.86 19.02 -15.51
CA MET A 110 -2.64 18.95 -16.31
C MET A 110 -1.75 20.20 -16.10
N THR A 111 -1.18 20.30 -14.90
CA THR A 111 -0.25 21.36 -14.51
C THR A 111 1.17 20.79 -14.33
N LEU A 112 2.19 21.64 -14.53
CA LEU A 112 3.58 21.23 -14.28
C LEU A 112 3.79 20.82 -12.81
N GLU A 113 3.11 21.49 -11.90
CA GLU A 113 3.15 21.19 -10.46
C GLU A 113 2.63 19.79 -10.17
N ASN A 114 1.48 19.41 -10.72
CA ASN A 114 0.92 18.07 -10.54
C ASN A 114 1.84 16.99 -11.14
N ILE A 115 2.45 17.23 -12.30
CA ILE A 115 3.40 16.32 -12.91
C ILE A 115 4.62 16.09 -12.00
N LEU A 116 5.18 17.15 -11.42
CA LEU A 116 6.31 17.05 -10.50
C LEU A 116 5.94 16.34 -9.20
N ILE A 117 4.78 16.62 -8.63
CA ILE A 117 4.26 15.94 -7.44
C ILE A 117 4.12 14.44 -7.71
N ILE A 118 3.57 14.06 -8.84
CA ILE A 118 3.37 12.65 -9.21
C ILE A 118 4.71 11.93 -9.41
N ALA A 119 5.67 12.58 -10.06
CA ALA A 119 7.02 12.03 -10.20
C ALA A 119 7.66 11.77 -8.82
N LEU A 120 7.49 12.69 -7.88
CA LEU A 120 7.94 12.52 -6.50
C LEU A 120 7.17 11.41 -5.79
N MET A 121 5.85 11.33 -5.99
CA MET A 121 5.00 10.30 -5.39
C MET A 121 5.37 8.89 -5.86
N TYR A 122 5.89 8.73 -7.06
CA TYR A 122 6.34 7.42 -7.55
C TYR A 122 7.34 6.76 -6.60
N ILE A 123 8.29 7.54 -6.08
CA ILE A 123 9.31 7.03 -5.15
C ILE A 123 8.81 7.00 -3.71
N THR A 124 8.07 8.03 -3.28
CA THR A 124 7.72 8.20 -1.86
C THR A 124 6.46 7.46 -1.43
N TYR A 125 5.48 7.32 -2.33
CA TYR A 125 4.16 6.76 -1.97
C TYR A 125 4.21 5.28 -1.59
N SER A 126 5.01 4.48 -2.29
CA SER A 126 5.23 3.08 -1.95
C SER A 126 5.86 2.91 -0.56
N GLN A 127 6.84 3.76 -0.24
CA GLN A 127 7.51 3.77 1.06
C GLN A 127 6.55 4.20 2.19
N MET A 128 5.71 5.20 1.95
CA MET A 128 4.68 5.61 2.91
C MET A 128 3.69 4.47 3.21
N TRP A 129 3.27 3.72 2.19
CA TRP A 129 2.41 2.56 2.37
C TRP A 129 3.07 1.44 3.16
N LEU A 130 4.35 1.22 2.98
CA LEU A 130 5.13 0.25 3.74
C LEU A 130 5.10 0.59 5.24
N VAL A 131 5.34 1.86 5.58
CA VAL A 131 5.28 2.35 6.97
C VAL A 131 3.87 2.20 7.55
N VAL A 132 2.83 2.57 6.79
CA VAL A 132 1.42 2.43 7.21
C VAL A 132 1.06 0.96 7.44
N ALA A 133 1.46 0.06 6.53
CA ALA A 133 1.18 -1.36 6.64
C ALA A 133 1.89 -1.99 7.86
N ALA A 134 3.17 -1.69 8.05
CA ALA A 134 3.93 -2.15 9.21
C ALA A 134 3.32 -1.66 10.52
N TYR A 135 2.99 -0.37 10.59
CA TYR A 135 2.38 0.22 11.79
C TYR A 135 0.99 -0.37 12.07
N GLY A 136 0.15 -0.54 11.05
CA GLY A 136 -1.17 -1.17 11.17
C GLY A 136 -1.09 -2.62 11.67
N MET A 137 -0.09 -3.37 11.21
CA MET A 137 0.18 -4.74 11.66
C MET A 137 0.61 -4.78 13.12
N VAL A 138 1.54 -3.91 13.52
CA VAL A 138 1.99 -3.80 14.92
C VAL A 138 0.83 -3.43 15.85
N MET A 139 -0.02 -2.49 15.44
CA MET A 139 -1.20 -2.09 16.20
C MET A 139 -2.20 -3.25 16.33
N TYR A 140 -2.45 -3.99 15.26
CA TYR A 140 -3.29 -5.18 15.28
C TYR A 140 -2.77 -6.22 16.26
N ILE A 141 -1.47 -6.53 16.24
CA ILE A 141 -0.83 -7.51 17.14
C ILE A 141 -0.94 -7.03 18.60
N LYS A 142 -0.64 -5.76 18.89
CA LYS A 142 -0.77 -5.20 20.24
C LYS A 142 -2.16 -5.35 20.80
N GLU A 143 -3.18 -5.11 20.02
CA GLU A 143 -4.58 -5.15 20.50
C GLU A 143 -5.10 -6.58 20.65
N ASN A 144 -4.81 -7.46 19.71
CA ASN A 144 -5.42 -8.79 19.66
C ASN A 144 -4.59 -9.89 20.33
N VAL A 145 -3.26 -9.74 20.38
CA VAL A 145 -2.37 -10.73 21.00
C VAL A 145 -2.04 -10.34 22.44
N PHE A 146 -1.73 -9.06 22.68
CA PHE A 146 -1.34 -8.60 24.02
C PHE A 146 -2.50 -8.00 24.85
N HIS A 147 -3.73 -8.03 24.32
CA HIS A 147 -4.95 -7.50 24.97
C HIS A 147 -4.81 -6.07 25.51
N LYS A 148 -3.87 -5.30 25.00
CA LYS A 148 -3.75 -3.87 25.27
C LYS A 148 -4.76 -3.14 24.39
N GLN A 149 -5.91 -2.80 24.99
CA GLN A 149 -6.88 -1.91 24.36
C GLN A 149 -6.22 -0.56 24.11
N THR A 150 -5.65 -0.39 22.93
CA THR A 150 -5.32 0.93 22.45
C THR A 150 -6.66 1.55 22.07
N GLN A 151 -7.14 2.49 22.89
CA GLN A 151 -8.37 3.22 22.58
C GLN A 151 -8.16 4.00 21.28
N THR A 152 -8.35 3.36 20.16
CA THR A 152 -8.58 4.05 18.91
C THR A 152 -9.99 4.62 18.97
N LYS A 153 -10.13 5.77 19.65
CA LYS A 153 -11.35 6.57 19.54
C LYS A 153 -11.62 6.72 18.03
N TRP A 154 -12.85 6.38 17.67
CA TRP A 154 -13.33 6.61 16.30
C TRP A 154 -13.13 8.10 15.98
N TYR A 155 -12.08 8.43 15.24
CA TYR A 155 -11.83 9.78 14.78
C TYR A 155 -12.80 10.06 13.63
N LYS A 156 -13.89 10.76 13.94
CA LYS A 156 -14.74 11.33 12.91
C LYS A 156 -13.90 12.39 12.19
N THR A 157 -13.69 12.21 10.90
CA THR A 157 -13.18 13.27 10.03
C THR A 157 -14.13 14.46 10.16
N GLU A 158 -13.64 15.62 10.59
CA GLU A 158 -14.41 16.85 10.62
C GLU A 158 -14.87 17.13 9.21
N ARG A 159 -16.19 17.17 9.02
CA ARG A 159 -16.76 17.55 7.74
C ARG A 159 -16.86 19.08 7.74
N PHE A 160 -16.13 19.70 6.85
CA PHE A 160 -16.34 21.12 6.59
C PHE A 160 -17.71 21.29 5.94
N LYS A 161 -18.48 22.24 6.49
CA LYS A 161 -19.75 22.68 5.91
C LYS A 161 -19.51 23.56 4.69
#